data_6f76eced02e3a6bee3646a165410532d
#
_entry.id   6f76eced02e3a6bee3646a165410532d
#
_cell.length_a   1.000
_cell.length_b   1.000
_cell.length_c   1.000
_cell.angle_alpha   90.00
_cell.angle_beta   90.00
_cell.angle_gamma   90.00
#
_symmetry.space_group_name_H-M   'P 1'
#
loop_
_entity.id
_entity.type
_entity.pdbx_description
1 polymer ?
#
loop_
_entity_poly.entity_id
_entity_poly.type
_entity_poly.pdbx_seq_one_letter_code
_entity_poly.pdbx_strand_id
1 'polypeptide(L)'
;ELNVIIKSDVHGSSEALKMSIEKIEHPEVKTKIILSEVGMINETDISLAKASNAVLIGFNVKANREAKKISDEQKIEIKYFNIIYEAIEYIEKRLSGLLEPDLKEISLGSAEVQKIFKVSKFGQIAGSKVIEGEIQNKSKARIVRDGAVVYEGEIISIFREKNAVREVKNGLECGISLSDFVDFKEKDIIQSYQVEKIERTIWLIAIYQIKGILKDN
;
A
#
# COMPACT_ATOMS: atom_id res chain seq x y z
N GLU A 1 -1.03 -15.79 4.81
CA GLU A 1 -1.15 -16.97 3.93
C GLU A 1 -2.26 -16.77 2.90
N LEU A 2 -2.01 -17.18 1.66
CA LEU A 2 -3.04 -17.28 0.62
C LEU A 2 -3.43 -18.74 0.45
N ASN A 3 -4.63 -19.08 0.86
CA ASN A 3 -5.17 -20.43 0.67
C ASN A 3 -5.63 -20.62 -0.79
N VAL A 4 -5.30 -21.76 -1.39
CA VAL A 4 -5.61 -22.09 -2.79
C VAL A 4 -6.21 -23.47 -2.88
N ILE A 5 -7.28 -23.60 -3.67
CA ILE A 5 -7.89 -24.88 -4.08
C ILE A 5 -7.75 -24.99 -5.58
N ILE A 6 -7.26 -26.11 -6.06
CA ILE A 6 -7.02 -26.41 -7.48
C ILE A 6 -7.89 -27.60 -7.90
N LYS A 7 -8.69 -27.40 -8.95
CA LYS A 7 -9.38 -28.47 -9.67
C LYS A 7 -8.93 -28.45 -11.11
N SER A 8 -8.57 -29.58 -11.67
CA SER A 8 -8.03 -29.70 -13.03
C SER A 8 -8.63 -30.87 -13.82
N ASP A 9 -8.42 -30.86 -15.11
CA ASP A 9 -8.86 -31.92 -16.05
C ASP A 9 -8.09 -33.23 -15.87
N VAL A 10 -6.77 -33.12 -15.59
CA VAL A 10 -5.88 -34.27 -15.46
C VAL A 10 -4.89 -34.09 -14.32
N HIS A 11 -4.35 -35.21 -13.81
CA HIS A 11 -3.43 -35.21 -12.67
C HIS A 11 -2.14 -34.43 -12.95
N GLY A 12 -1.57 -34.56 -14.17
CA GLY A 12 -0.38 -33.83 -14.55
C GLY A 12 -0.55 -32.30 -14.51
N SER A 13 -1.71 -31.77 -14.92
CA SER A 13 -2.02 -30.34 -14.83
C SER A 13 -2.13 -29.85 -13.37
N SER A 14 -2.79 -30.67 -12.54
CA SER A 14 -2.91 -30.39 -11.10
C SER A 14 -1.56 -30.30 -10.42
N GLU A 15 -0.69 -31.28 -10.70
CA GLU A 15 0.64 -31.37 -10.11
C GLU A 15 1.58 -30.25 -10.60
N ALA A 16 1.55 -29.96 -11.92
CA ALA A 16 2.33 -28.86 -12.49
C ALA A 16 1.94 -27.48 -11.89
N LEU A 17 0.65 -27.22 -11.73
CA LEU A 17 0.16 -26.00 -11.07
C LEU A 17 0.60 -25.95 -9.61
N LYS A 18 0.39 -27.03 -8.86
CA LYS A 18 0.79 -27.15 -7.46
C LYS A 18 2.26 -26.82 -7.29
N MET A 19 3.14 -27.52 -8.02
CA MET A 19 4.59 -27.30 -7.95
C MET A 19 5.00 -25.88 -8.34
N SER A 20 4.31 -25.27 -9.31
CA SER A 20 4.61 -23.89 -9.74
C SER A 20 4.20 -22.86 -8.70
N ILE A 21 3.05 -23.06 -8.05
CA ILE A 21 2.56 -22.18 -6.99
C ILE A 21 3.42 -22.31 -5.73
N GLU A 22 3.86 -23.54 -5.38
CA GLU A 22 4.73 -23.79 -4.22
C GLU A 22 6.14 -23.19 -4.39
N LYS A 23 6.58 -22.92 -5.63
CA LYS A 23 7.85 -22.23 -5.92
C LYS A 23 7.79 -20.71 -5.75
N ILE A 24 6.62 -20.13 -5.52
CA ILE A 24 6.50 -18.71 -5.25
C ILE A 24 6.97 -18.48 -3.81
N GLU A 25 8.22 -18.07 -3.66
CA GLU A 25 8.83 -17.78 -2.36
C GLU A 25 8.83 -16.28 -2.06
N HIS A 26 8.36 -15.92 -0.89
CA HIS A 26 8.42 -14.56 -0.39
C HIS A 26 8.52 -14.58 1.15
N PRO A 27 9.37 -13.71 1.78
CA PRO A 27 9.62 -13.77 3.22
C PRO A 27 8.39 -13.42 4.08
N GLU A 28 7.45 -12.62 3.57
CA GLU A 28 6.32 -12.10 4.34
C GLU A 28 5.00 -12.80 4.01
N VAL A 29 4.87 -13.38 2.81
CA VAL A 29 3.63 -14.03 2.34
C VAL A 29 3.93 -15.37 1.74
N LYS A 30 3.02 -16.33 1.90
CA LYS A 30 3.14 -17.67 1.32
C LYS A 30 1.80 -18.20 0.81
N THR A 31 1.86 -19.13 -0.13
CA THR A 31 0.71 -19.89 -0.58
C THR A 31 0.54 -21.15 0.27
N LYS A 32 -0.71 -21.54 0.48
CA LYS A 32 -1.06 -22.83 1.08
C LYS A 32 -2.09 -23.53 0.22
N ILE A 33 -1.71 -24.65 -0.37
CA ILE A 33 -2.63 -25.46 -1.16
C ILE A 33 -3.46 -26.33 -0.21
N ILE A 34 -4.77 -26.02 -0.12
CA ILE A 34 -5.72 -26.72 0.73
C ILE A 34 -6.18 -28.01 0.07
N LEU A 35 -6.41 -27.94 -1.24
CA LEU A 35 -6.88 -29.08 -2.03
C LEU A 35 -6.32 -28.98 -3.46
N SER A 36 -5.90 -30.11 -4.02
CA SER A 36 -5.48 -30.22 -5.42
C SER A 36 -5.98 -31.54 -5.97
N GLU A 37 -7.03 -31.51 -6.80
CA GLU A 37 -7.72 -32.71 -7.28
C GLU A 37 -8.14 -32.61 -8.75
N VAL A 38 -8.39 -33.77 -9.34
CA VAL A 38 -8.89 -33.93 -10.72
C VAL A 38 -10.42 -33.98 -10.69
N GLY A 39 -11.05 -33.34 -11.65
CA GLY A 39 -12.49 -33.36 -11.87
C GLY A 39 -13.14 -31.99 -11.89
N MET A 40 -14.45 -31.97 -12.15
CA MET A 40 -15.26 -30.76 -12.13
C MET A 40 -15.35 -30.19 -10.71
N ILE A 41 -15.49 -28.87 -10.62
CA ILE A 41 -15.74 -28.19 -9.35
C ILE A 41 -17.17 -28.54 -8.90
N ASN A 42 -17.29 -29.02 -7.67
CA ASN A 42 -18.56 -29.41 -7.04
C ASN A 42 -18.90 -28.54 -5.81
N GLU A 43 -20.03 -28.82 -5.16
CA GLU A 43 -20.55 -28.05 -4.03
C GLU A 43 -19.64 -28.12 -2.80
N THR A 44 -18.96 -29.27 -2.63
CA THR A 44 -18.02 -29.46 -1.51
C THR A 44 -16.81 -28.55 -1.69
N ASP A 45 -16.31 -28.38 -2.93
CA ASP A 45 -15.20 -27.48 -3.24
C ASP A 45 -15.57 -26.02 -2.92
N ILE A 46 -16.80 -25.59 -3.24
CA ILE A 46 -17.28 -24.24 -2.92
C ILE A 46 -17.36 -24.05 -1.40
N SER A 47 -17.89 -25.05 -0.69
CA SER A 47 -18.01 -24.99 0.77
C SER A 47 -16.64 -24.93 1.44
N LEU A 48 -15.67 -25.70 0.94
CA LEU A 48 -14.30 -25.69 1.41
C LEU A 48 -13.62 -24.35 1.13
N ALA A 49 -13.80 -23.80 -0.08
CA ALA A 49 -13.26 -22.49 -0.45
C ALA A 49 -13.78 -21.39 0.49
N LYS A 50 -15.07 -21.42 0.83
CA LYS A 50 -15.66 -20.49 1.79
C LYS A 50 -15.08 -20.66 3.17
N ALA A 51 -15.03 -21.89 3.68
CA ALA A 51 -14.58 -22.19 5.04
C ALA A 51 -13.10 -21.83 5.26
N SER A 52 -12.26 -22.01 4.24
CA SER A 52 -10.83 -21.74 4.29
C SER A 52 -10.46 -20.35 3.76
N ASN A 53 -11.40 -19.54 3.32
CA ASN A 53 -11.18 -18.27 2.62
C ASN A 53 -10.16 -18.45 1.47
N ALA A 54 -10.31 -19.51 0.70
CA ALA A 54 -9.38 -19.90 -0.36
C ALA A 54 -9.79 -19.35 -1.72
N VAL A 55 -8.79 -19.10 -2.55
CA VAL A 55 -8.98 -18.89 -3.99
C VAL A 55 -9.27 -20.23 -4.64
N LEU A 56 -10.37 -20.34 -5.40
CA LEU A 56 -10.75 -21.55 -6.10
C LEU A 56 -10.39 -21.44 -7.60
N ILE A 57 -9.50 -22.30 -8.05
CA ILE A 57 -8.99 -22.34 -9.43
C ILE A 57 -9.54 -23.58 -10.13
N GLY A 58 -10.19 -23.37 -11.28
CA GLY A 58 -10.54 -24.41 -12.25
C GLY A 58 -9.61 -24.36 -13.45
N PHE A 59 -8.73 -25.33 -13.59
CA PHE A 59 -7.81 -25.42 -14.72
C PHE A 59 -8.33 -26.43 -15.74
N ASN A 60 -8.69 -25.95 -16.93
CA ASN A 60 -9.37 -26.71 -17.98
C ASN A 60 -10.70 -27.39 -17.55
N VAL A 61 -11.25 -27.05 -16.40
CA VAL A 61 -12.51 -27.59 -15.89
C VAL A 61 -13.49 -26.48 -15.55
N LYS A 62 -14.77 -26.84 -15.50
CA LYS A 62 -15.85 -25.93 -15.08
C LYS A 62 -16.50 -26.46 -13.78
N ALA A 63 -17.24 -25.59 -13.14
CA ALA A 63 -18.13 -25.99 -12.04
C ALA A 63 -19.34 -26.72 -12.61
N ASN A 64 -19.84 -27.72 -11.86
CA ASN A 64 -21.13 -28.29 -12.14
C ASN A 64 -22.26 -27.25 -11.90
N ARG A 65 -23.47 -27.54 -12.30
CA ARG A 65 -24.60 -26.61 -12.25
C ARG A 65 -24.91 -26.15 -10.82
N GLU A 66 -24.90 -27.08 -9.89
CA GLU A 66 -25.19 -26.86 -8.48
C GLU A 66 -24.10 -26.01 -7.81
N ALA A 67 -22.84 -26.35 -8.03
CA ALA A 67 -21.69 -25.57 -7.54
C ALA A 67 -21.70 -24.15 -8.09
N LYS A 68 -22.02 -23.97 -9.37
CA LYS A 68 -22.13 -22.63 -9.99
C LYS A 68 -23.21 -21.81 -9.31
N LYS A 69 -24.39 -22.38 -9.08
CA LYS A 69 -25.49 -21.71 -8.38
C LYS A 69 -25.08 -21.28 -6.95
N ILE A 70 -24.48 -22.18 -6.18
CA ILE A 70 -24.04 -21.90 -4.81
C ILE A 70 -22.94 -20.82 -4.80
N SER A 71 -21.98 -20.89 -5.76
CA SER A 71 -20.93 -19.90 -5.93
C SER A 71 -21.50 -18.50 -6.14
N ASP A 72 -22.51 -18.36 -7.02
CA ASP A 72 -23.15 -17.08 -7.31
C ASP A 72 -23.95 -16.54 -6.10
N GLU A 73 -24.72 -17.42 -5.43
CA GLU A 73 -25.49 -17.07 -4.22
C GLU A 73 -24.58 -16.62 -3.06
N GLN A 74 -23.48 -17.31 -2.86
CA GLN A 74 -22.54 -17.05 -1.76
C GLN A 74 -21.42 -16.04 -2.13
N LYS A 75 -21.43 -15.54 -3.36
CA LYS A 75 -20.42 -14.63 -3.89
C LYS A 75 -18.98 -15.16 -3.79
N ILE A 76 -18.82 -16.47 -4.00
CA ILE A 76 -17.52 -17.12 -4.02
C ILE A 76 -17.02 -17.10 -5.47
N GLU A 77 -15.88 -16.46 -5.68
CA GLU A 77 -15.30 -16.33 -7.02
C GLU A 77 -14.56 -17.61 -7.42
N ILE A 78 -14.91 -18.16 -8.58
CA ILE A 78 -14.18 -19.26 -9.21
C ILE A 78 -13.37 -18.68 -10.36
N LYS A 79 -12.05 -18.86 -10.33
CA LYS A 79 -11.17 -18.46 -11.42
C LYS A 79 -10.89 -19.62 -12.36
N TYR A 80 -11.13 -19.42 -13.64
CA TYR A 80 -10.94 -20.42 -14.67
C TYR A 80 -9.74 -20.06 -15.53
N PHE A 81 -8.84 -21.02 -15.70
CA PHE A 81 -7.65 -20.88 -16.53
C PHE A 81 -7.47 -22.10 -17.44
N ASN A 82 -6.84 -21.87 -18.58
CA ASN A 82 -6.40 -22.91 -19.53
C ASN A 82 -4.91 -22.78 -19.85
N ILE A 83 -4.25 -21.74 -19.34
CA ILE A 83 -2.81 -21.48 -19.47
C ILE A 83 -2.22 -21.40 -18.06
N ILE A 84 -1.19 -22.23 -17.78
CA ILE A 84 -0.56 -22.32 -16.45
C ILE A 84 0.01 -20.97 -16.01
N TYR A 85 0.68 -20.24 -16.90
CA TYR A 85 1.28 -18.95 -16.58
C TYR A 85 0.26 -17.90 -16.12
N GLU A 86 -0.94 -17.89 -16.70
CA GLU A 86 -2.02 -16.97 -16.27
C GLU A 86 -2.52 -17.29 -14.86
N ALA A 87 -2.59 -18.57 -14.51
CA ALA A 87 -2.97 -19.00 -13.16
C ALA A 87 -1.91 -18.60 -12.14
N ILE A 88 -0.61 -18.77 -12.47
CA ILE A 88 0.51 -18.37 -11.62
C ILE A 88 0.51 -16.85 -11.42
N GLU A 89 0.42 -16.07 -12.50
CA GLU A 89 0.36 -14.60 -12.45
C GLU A 89 -0.80 -14.10 -11.58
N TYR A 90 -1.96 -14.75 -11.68
CA TYR A 90 -3.10 -14.44 -10.84
C TYR A 90 -2.81 -14.65 -9.35
N ILE A 91 -2.17 -15.78 -9.00
CA ILE A 91 -1.78 -16.08 -7.61
C ILE A 91 -0.75 -15.07 -7.11
N GLU A 92 0.25 -14.73 -7.93
CA GLU A 92 1.26 -13.72 -7.57
C GLU A 92 0.65 -12.34 -7.32
N LYS A 93 -0.30 -11.92 -8.14
CA LYS A 93 -1.06 -10.68 -7.93
C LYS A 93 -1.87 -10.72 -6.62
N ARG A 94 -2.51 -11.87 -6.32
CA ARG A 94 -3.26 -12.05 -5.07
C ARG A 94 -2.33 -12.02 -3.85
N LEU A 95 -1.17 -12.64 -3.92
CA LEU A 95 -0.14 -12.59 -2.87
C LEU A 95 0.39 -11.18 -2.67
N SER A 96 0.69 -10.47 -3.77
CA SER A 96 1.15 -9.06 -3.72
C SER A 96 0.14 -8.17 -3.01
N GLY A 97 -1.16 -8.40 -3.23
CA GLY A 97 -2.23 -7.68 -2.52
C GLY A 97 -2.34 -7.97 -1.02
N LEU A 98 -1.62 -8.97 -0.49
CA LEU A 98 -1.51 -9.23 0.94
C LEU A 98 -0.33 -8.51 1.60
N LEU A 99 0.59 -7.95 0.80
CA LEU A 99 1.72 -7.18 1.31
C LEU A 99 1.26 -5.81 1.80
N GLU A 100 1.78 -5.39 2.93
CA GLU A 100 1.61 -3.99 3.34
C GLU A 100 2.33 -3.07 2.37
N PRO A 101 1.69 -1.97 1.92
CA PRO A 101 2.32 -1.05 0.99
C PRO A 101 3.52 -0.37 1.64
N ASP A 102 4.57 -0.14 0.89
CA ASP A 102 5.68 0.68 1.32
C ASP A 102 5.22 2.14 1.42
N LEU A 103 5.60 2.80 2.51
CA LEU A 103 5.34 4.21 2.73
C LEU A 103 6.56 5.01 2.29
N LYS A 104 6.41 5.80 1.23
CA LYS A 104 7.46 6.70 0.74
C LYS A 104 7.13 8.12 1.12
N GLU A 105 8.02 8.75 1.89
CA GLU A 105 7.94 10.18 2.14
C GLU A 105 8.49 10.97 0.95
N ILE A 106 7.69 11.92 0.48
CA ILE A 106 8.06 12.87 -0.56
C ILE A 106 8.13 14.23 0.10
N SER A 107 9.34 14.81 0.18
CA SER A 107 9.52 16.17 0.65
C SER A 107 8.86 17.15 -0.31
N LEU A 108 8.03 18.04 0.21
CA LEU A 108 7.38 19.12 -0.54
C LEU A 108 8.17 20.42 -0.41
N GLY A 109 8.64 20.72 0.80
CA GLY A 109 9.39 21.93 1.07
C GLY A 109 9.63 22.17 2.56
N SER A 110 10.34 23.25 2.84
CA SER A 110 10.72 23.65 4.19
C SER A 110 10.48 25.15 4.41
N ALA A 111 10.07 25.53 5.60
CA ALA A 111 9.90 26.91 6.02
C ALA A 111 10.59 27.15 7.36
N GLU A 112 11.29 28.28 7.50
CA GLU A 112 11.92 28.70 8.75
C GLU A 112 10.99 29.63 9.52
N VAL A 113 10.78 29.35 10.79
CA VAL A 113 9.96 30.17 11.70
C VAL A 113 10.74 31.45 12.07
N GLN A 114 10.17 32.61 11.71
CA GLN A 114 10.75 33.91 11.99
C GLN A 114 10.09 34.61 13.18
N LYS A 115 8.76 34.47 13.33
CA LYS A 115 7.97 35.09 14.38
C LYS A 115 6.80 34.18 14.78
N ILE A 116 6.35 34.36 16.00
CA ILE A 116 5.21 33.61 16.56
C ILE A 116 4.06 34.56 16.83
N PHE A 117 2.90 34.23 16.30
CA PHE A 117 1.67 35.02 16.49
C PHE A 117 0.65 34.24 17.33
N LYS A 118 0.07 34.89 18.34
CA LYS A 118 -1.04 34.32 19.12
C LYS A 118 -2.35 34.81 18.51
N VAL A 119 -3.19 33.86 18.05
CA VAL A 119 -4.48 34.17 17.43
C VAL A 119 -5.58 33.43 18.18
N SER A 120 -6.59 34.14 18.65
CA SER A 120 -7.66 33.61 19.53
C SER A 120 -8.40 32.40 18.98
N LYS A 121 -8.50 32.24 17.64
CA LYS A 121 -9.20 31.11 16.99
C LYS A 121 -8.32 29.91 16.65
N PHE A 122 -7.02 30.12 16.48
CA PHE A 122 -6.10 29.10 15.93
C PHE A 122 -4.93 28.79 16.88
N GLY A 123 -4.93 29.35 18.09
CA GLY A 123 -3.81 29.20 19.02
C GLY A 123 -2.57 29.96 18.56
N GLN A 124 -1.45 29.31 18.45
CA GLN A 124 -0.22 29.93 17.94
C GLN A 124 -0.05 29.64 16.44
N ILE A 125 0.34 30.64 15.69
CA ILE A 125 0.67 30.57 14.27
C ILE A 125 2.15 30.91 14.12
N ALA A 126 2.88 30.02 13.42
CA ALA A 126 4.27 30.26 13.06
C ALA A 126 4.35 31.15 11.82
N GLY A 127 4.75 32.41 12.00
CA GLY A 127 5.12 33.29 10.90
C GLY A 127 6.47 32.84 10.34
N SER A 128 6.45 32.24 9.16
CA SER A 128 7.56 31.53 8.60
C SER A 128 7.86 32.02 7.18
N LYS A 129 9.10 31.84 6.74
CA LYS A 129 9.53 32.06 5.37
C LYS A 129 9.83 30.71 4.73
N VAL A 130 9.26 30.44 3.56
CA VAL A 130 9.57 29.23 2.80
C VAL A 130 10.98 29.34 2.25
N ILE A 131 11.85 28.39 2.61
CA ILE A 131 13.29 28.38 2.25
C ILE A 131 13.59 27.39 1.14
N GLU A 132 12.73 26.38 0.95
CA GLU A 132 12.88 25.34 -0.08
C GLU A 132 11.50 24.81 -0.49
N GLY A 133 11.33 24.50 -1.79
CA GLY A 133 10.12 23.88 -2.32
C GLY A 133 8.86 24.70 -2.10
N GLU A 134 7.82 24.05 -1.60
CA GLU A 134 6.54 24.70 -1.27
C GLU A 134 5.92 24.09 -0.01
N ILE A 135 5.11 24.86 0.69
CA ILE A 135 4.33 24.41 1.83
C ILE A 135 2.88 24.28 1.39
N GLN A 136 2.31 23.08 1.57
CA GLN A 136 0.93 22.76 1.17
C GLN A 136 0.03 22.57 2.40
N ASN A 137 -1.21 23.06 2.31
CA ASN A 137 -2.23 22.84 3.33
C ASN A 137 -2.64 21.36 3.36
N LYS A 138 -2.90 20.81 4.54
CA LYS A 138 -3.23 19.41 4.79
C LYS A 138 -2.10 18.41 4.46
N SER A 139 -0.89 18.87 4.23
CA SER A 139 0.27 17.99 4.14
C SER A 139 0.74 17.58 5.53
N LYS A 140 1.48 16.48 5.62
CA LYS A 140 2.21 16.12 6.82
C LYS A 140 3.31 17.15 7.06
N ALA A 141 3.61 17.40 8.33
CA ALA A 141 4.67 18.31 8.71
C ALA A 141 5.41 17.79 9.93
N ARG A 142 6.71 18.08 9.97
CA ARG A 142 7.53 17.91 11.16
C ARG A 142 8.27 19.20 11.47
N ILE A 143 8.51 19.42 12.75
CA ILE A 143 9.35 20.52 13.22
C ILE A 143 10.70 19.97 13.59
N VAL A 144 11.72 20.56 13.00
CA VAL A 144 13.13 20.28 13.32
C VAL A 144 13.69 21.48 14.09
N ARG A 145 14.18 21.23 15.29
CA ARG A 145 14.81 22.20 16.20
C ARG A 145 16.21 21.69 16.55
N ASP A 146 17.22 22.48 16.30
CA ASP A 146 18.63 22.11 16.56
C ASP A 146 19.03 20.75 15.98
N GLY A 147 18.50 20.41 14.78
CA GLY A 147 18.76 19.14 14.10
C GLY A 147 17.92 17.95 14.58
N ALA A 148 17.08 18.12 15.61
CA ALA A 148 16.21 17.06 16.11
C ALA A 148 14.73 17.31 15.74
N VAL A 149 14.01 16.24 15.40
CA VAL A 149 12.55 16.29 15.22
C VAL A 149 11.89 16.41 16.60
N VAL A 150 11.21 17.53 16.85
CA VAL A 150 10.50 17.79 18.12
C VAL A 150 9.01 17.59 18.04
N TYR A 151 8.46 17.53 16.82
CA TYR A 151 7.04 17.32 16.58
C TYR A 151 6.81 16.73 15.17
N GLU A 152 5.79 15.86 15.06
CA GLU A 152 5.23 15.39 13.79
C GLU A 152 3.70 15.47 13.82
N GLY A 153 3.12 15.97 12.74
CA GLY A 153 1.67 16.14 12.63
C GLY A 153 1.24 16.60 11.24
N GLU A 154 0.26 17.49 11.19
CA GLU A 154 -0.35 17.94 9.93
C GLU A 154 -0.51 19.46 9.92
N ILE A 155 -0.34 20.09 8.76
CA ILE A 155 -0.63 21.49 8.53
C ILE A 155 -2.15 21.67 8.43
N ILE A 156 -2.73 22.35 9.41
CA ILE A 156 -4.18 22.65 9.43
C ILE A 156 -4.51 23.80 8.50
N SER A 157 -3.71 24.87 8.54
CA SER A 157 -3.97 26.08 7.77
C SER A 157 -2.70 26.84 7.47
N ILE A 158 -2.68 27.46 6.29
CA ILE A 158 -1.63 28.37 5.86
C ILE A 158 -2.29 29.71 5.57
N PHE A 159 -1.69 30.78 6.06
CA PHE A 159 -2.17 32.16 5.88
C PHE A 159 -1.12 33.01 5.18
N ARG A 160 -1.58 33.83 4.25
CA ARG A 160 -0.78 34.90 3.64
C ARG A 160 -1.58 36.19 3.66
N GLU A 161 -1.00 37.25 4.23
CA GLU A 161 -1.67 38.56 4.35
C GLU A 161 -3.09 38.45 4.92
N LYS A 162 -3.28 37.63 5.97
CA LYS A 162 -4.56 37.32 6.66
C LYS A 162 -5.54 36.43 5.87
N ASN A 163 -5.23 36.04 4.64
CA ASN A 163 -6.06 35.15 3.84
C ASN A 163 -5.56 33.71 3.94
N ALA A 164 -6.48 32.75 4.07
CA ALA A 164 -6.15 31.34 3.99
C ALA A 164 -5.80 30.97 2.55
N VAL A 165 -4.67 30.28 2.37
CA VAL A 165 -4.17 29.84 1.06
C VAL A 165 -3.93 28.33 1.04
N ARG A 166 -3.90 27.73 -0.14
CA ARG A 166 -3.68 26.29 -0.29
C ARG A 166 -2.21 25.90 -0.28
N GLU A 167 -1.37 26.76 -0.83
CA GLU A 167 0.05 26.53 -0.97
C GLU A 167 0.85 27.83 -0.93
N VAL A 168 2.10 27.77 -0.51
CA VAL A 168 3.04 28.90 -0.53
C VAL A 168 4.40 28.42 -1.03
N LYS A 169 4.93 29.10 -2.05
CA LYS A 169 6.17 28.76 -2.72
C LYS A 169 7.40 29.38 -2.06
N ASN A 170 8.56 28.82 -2.41
CA ASN A 170 9.87 29.29 -1.95
C ASN A 170 10.04 30.83 -2.05
N GLY A 171 10.67 31.41 -1.05
CA GLY A 171 10.95 32.83 -0.92
C GLY A 171 9.82 33.67 -0.32
N LEU A 172 8.60 33.12 -0.19
CA LEU A 172 7.43 33.84 0.31
C LEU A 172 7.24 33.61 1.82
N GLU A 173 6.66 34.61 2.50
CA GLU A 173 6.29 34.56 3.91
C GLU A 173 4.85 34.04 4.06
N CYS A 174 4.62 33.26 5.11
CA CYS A 174 3.31 32.74 5.44
C CYS A 174 3.19 32.47 6.95
N GLY A 175 1.96 32.41 7.44
CA GLY A 175 1.63 31.89 8.76
C GLY A 175 1.21 30.43 8.66
N ILE A 176 1.83 29.56 9.45
CA ILE A 176 1.54 28.12 9.46
C ILE A 176 0.95 27.72 10.80
N SER A 177 -0.15 26.98 10.77
CA SER A 177 -0.80 26.37 11.93
C SER A 177 -0.73 24.85 11.81
N LEU A 178 -0.29 24.17 12.87
CA LEU A 178 -0.17 22.72 12.95
C LEU A 178 -1.23 22.12 13.87
N SER A 179 -1.52 20.83 13.68
CA SER A 179 -2.40 20.08 14.57
C SER A 179 -1.73 19.90 15.94
N ASP A 180 -2.45 20.23 17.02
CA ASP A 180 -2.04 19.95 18.40
C ASP A 180 -0.62 20.42 18.80
N PHE A 181 -0.09 21.43 18.10
CA PHE A 181 1.23 21.98 18.40
C PHE A 181 1.19 23.51 18.52
N VAL A 182 1.73 24.00 19.64
CA VAL A 182 1.76 25.43 19.96
C VAL A 182 3.12 25.92 20.46
N ASP A 183 4.10 25.03 20.69
CA ASP A 183 5.42 25.39 21.22
C ASP A 183 6.43 25.75 20.10
N PHE A 184 6.02 26.61 19.16
CA PHE A 184 6.92 27.12 18.14
C PHE A 184 8.02 27.98 18.75
N LYS A 185 9.23 27.88 18.21
CA LYS A 185 10.33 28.79 18.51
C LYS A 185 10.89 29.40 17.23
N GLU A 186 11.47 30.57 17.36
CA GLU A 186 12.21 31.19 16.26
C GLU A 186 13.35 30.28 15.80
N LYS A 187 13.59 30.20 14.50
CA LYS A 187 14.53 29.30 13.81
C LYS A 187 14.13 27.82 13.77
N ASP A 188 12.95 27.43 14.24
CA ASP A 188 12.42 26.11 13.95
C ASP A 188 12.26 25.94 12.43
N ILE A 189 12.57 24.76 11.92
CA ILE A 189 12.32 24.42 10.52
C ILE A 189 11.08 23.55 10.45
N ILE A 190 10.07 24.02 9.74
CA ILE A 190 8.86 23.26 9.42
C ILE A 190 9.09 22.58 8.09
N GLN A 191 9.21 21.25 8.10
CA GLN A 191 9.33 20.43 6.89
C GLN A 191 7.96 19.90 6.51
N SER A 192 7.51 20.20 5.30
CA SER A 192 6.27 19.70 4.70
C SER A 192 6.57 18.49 3.82
N TYR A 193 5.81 17.41 3.97
CA TYR A 193 5.97 16.18 3.18
C TYR A 193 4.63 15.48 2.94
N GLN A 194 4.59 14.65 1.93
CA GLN A 194 3.50 13.72 1.66
C GLN A 194 3.98 12.28 1.85
N VAL A 195 3.05 11.41 2.21
CA VAL A 195 3.30 9.98 2.31
C VAL A 195 2.54 9.31 1.17
N GLU A 196 3.26 8.77 0.20
CA GLU A 196 2.70 7.92 -0.83
C GLU A 196 2.75 6.46 -0.41
N LYS A 197 1.65 5.75 -0.63
CA LYS A 197 1.58 4.31 -0.51
C LYS A 197 2.00 3.69 -1.84
N ILE A 198 3.12 2.99 -1.84
CA ILE A 198 3.59 2.25 -3.00
C ILE A 198 3.15 0.80 -2.84
N GLU A 199 2.29 0.33 -3.74
CA GLU A 199 1.93 -1.09 -3.76
C GLU A 199 3.16 -1.94 -4.06
N ARG A 200 3.41 -2.90 -3.19
CA ARG A 200 4.49 -3.87 -3.35
C ARG A 200 4.01 -5.00 -4.24
N THR A 201 4.86 -5.41 -5.17
CA THR A 201 4.61 -6.58 -6.02
C THR A 201 5.73 -7.60 -5.82
N ILE A 202 5.40 -8.88 -5.87
CA ILE A 202 6.35 -9.98 -5.71
C ILE A 202 7.45 -9.90 -6.79
N TRP A 203 7.12 -9.49 -8.00
CA TRP A 203 8.04 -9.27 -9.10
C TRP A 203 9.12 -8.20 -8.84
N LEU A 204 8.77 -7.14 -8.13
CA LEU A 204 9.72 -6.06 -7.82
C LEU A 204 10.86 -6.56 -6.94
N ILE A 205 10.59 -7.48 -6.03
CA ILE A 205 11.61 -8.03 -5.12
C ILE A 205 12.61 -8.91 -5.89
N ALA A 206 12.13 -9.74 -6.82
CA ALA A 206 13.01 -10.52 -7.68
C ALA A 206 13.96 -9.64 -8.52
N ILE A 207 13.47 -8.51 -9.04
CA ILE A 207 14.29 -7.54 -9.79
C ILE A 207 15.30 -6.83 -8.88
N TYR A 208 14.93 -6.49 -7.64
CA TYR A 208 15.86 -5.87 -6.68
C TYR A 208 16.93 -6.85 -6.20
N GLN A 209 16.60 -8.12 -5.98
CA GLN A 209 17.59 -9.15 -5.64
C GLN A 209 18.57 -9.39 -6.78
N ILE A 210 18.12 -9.44 -8.03
CA ILE A 210 18.98 -9.56 -9.21
C ILE A 210 19.88 -8.31 -9.37
N LYS A 211 19.35 -7.09 -9.13
CA LYS A 211 20.15 -5.86 -9.17
C LYS A 211 21.12 -5.73 -7.99
N GLY A 212 20.80 -6.31 -6.83
CA GLY A 212 21.71 -6.40 -5.68
C GLY A 212 22.92 -7.27 -5.99
N ILE A 213 22.70 -8.45 -6.58
CA ILE A 213 23.77 -9.38 -6.99
C ILE A 213 24.71 -8.76 -8.05
N LEU A 214 24.20 -7.85 -8.90
CA LEU A 214 25.00 -7.16 -9.92
C LEU A 214 25.77 -5.95 -9.40
N LYS A 215 25.58 -5.53 -8.13
CA LYS A 215 26.35 -4.45 -7.52
C LYS A 215 27.53 -4.93 -6.66
N ASP A 216 27.57 -6.20 -6.31
CA ASP A 216 28.61 -6.82 -5.48
C ASP A 216 29.62 -7.66 -6.31
N ASN A 217 29.67 -7.48 -7.64
CA ASN A 217 30.67 -8.05 -8.55
C ASN A 217 31.40 -6.92 -9.31
#